data_88168cee5c48df9c0c8e517154334d41
#
_entry.id   88168cee5c48df9c0c8e517154334d41
#
_cell.length_a   1.000
_cell.length_b   1.000
_cell.length_c   1.000
_cell.angle_alpha   90.00
_cell.angle_beta   90.00
_cell.angle_gamma   90.00
#
_symmetry.space_group_name_H-M   'P 1'
#
loop_
_entity.id
_entity.type
_entity.pdbx_description
1 polymer ?
#
loop_
_entity_poly.entity_id
_entity_poly.type
_entity_poly.pdbx_seq_one_letter_code
_entity_poly.pdbx_strand_id
1 'polypeptide(L)'
;MKFEKKQVFYLVLTFILCYGILANWRNGTAIVTTIYKTSLPFFYGAAGAYIVNIVMSAYEKVYVYIFKDWSHVLKVKRGICLLLAYLTFFILITWIISIVIPDLITSISTLTKFDAITIQEVVNNLEHNKLLARTIQYIGGDGKLTETIANYSQQLLKQFLTVLTNILTSVTVIASAIINLFISFVFSLYVLASKEDLCRQGNTLVDTYTGKYAKRIHYLLELLHQRFHGFFVSQTLEAMILGSLTASGMFILRLPFAGTIGVLVAFTALIPVIGASIGAAIGFILIMTQSMSQGIIFIIFLIILQQIEGNFIYPKVVGGSIGLPAMWVLMAITIGASLKGIVGMIIAVPLAATLYQVIKDNIQKRQAIQKKQVS
;
A
#
# COMPACT_ATOMS: atom_id res chain seq x y z
N MET A 1 55.16 -24.36 11.97
CA MET A 1 54.85 -23.09 11.31
C MET A 1 55.27 -21.96 12.23
N LYS A 2 56.31 -21.19 11.88
CA LYS A 2 56.68 -19.97 12.66
C LYS A 2 55.84 -18.82 12.11
N PHE A 3 54.85 -18.37 12.86
CA PHE A 3 54.08 -17.18 12.51
C PHE A 3 54.99 -15.95 12.57
N GLU A 4 55.01 -15.15 11.53
CA GLU A 4 55.70 -13.85 11.56
C GLU A 4 55.05 -12.93 12.59
N LYS A 5 55.85 -12.13 13.33
CA LYS A 5 55.35 -11.20 14.37
C LYS A 5 54.21 -10.29 13.84
N LYS A 6 54.23 -9.92 12.56
CA LYS A 6 53.17 -9.14 11.93
C LYS A 6 51.86 -9.91 11.83
N GLN A 7 51.88 -11.21 11.50
CA GLN A 7 50.69 -12.04 11.40
C GLN A 7 50.02 -12.23 12.76
N VAL A 8 50.82 -12.43 13.81
CA VAL A 8 50.32 -12.52 15.20
C VAL A 8 49.67 -11.21 15.62
N PHE A 9 50.31 -10.07 15.30
CA PHE A 9 49.72 -8.75 15.60
C PHE A 9 48.38 -8.53 14.94
N TYR A 10 48.24 -8.83 13.65
CA TYR A 10 46.93 -8.71 12.93
C TYR A 10 45.88 -9.67 13.51
N LEU A 11 46.26 -10.87 13.89
CA LEU A 11 45.37 -11.86 14.47
C LEU A 11 44.87 -11.40 15.86
N VAL A 12 45.74 -10.86 16.72
CA VAL A 12 45.37 -10.28 18.01
C VAL A 12 44.47 -9.03 17.81
N LEU A 13 44.82 -8.15 16.86
CA LEU A 13 44.04 -6.96 16.55
C LEU A 13 42.63 -7.33 16.06
N THR A 14 42.54 -8.32 15.18
CA THR A 14 41.25 -8.82 14.68
C THR A 14 40.44 -9.43 15.83
N PHE A 15 41.06 -10.20 16.70
CA PHE A 15 40.39 -10.78 17.86
C PHE A 15 39.86 -9.71 18.82
N ILE A 16 40.66 -8.67 19.12
CA ILE A 16 40.25 -7.55 19.98
C ILE A 16 39.09 -6.78 19.34
N LEU A 17 39.14 -6.54 18.02
CA LEU A 17 38.06 -5.89 17.31
C LEU A 17 36.78 -6.74 17.33
N CYS A 18 36.85 -8.03 17.02
CA CYS A 18 35.72 -8.95 17.11
C CYS A 18 35.14 -9.03 18.51
N TYR A 19 36.00 -9.11 19.54
CA TYR A 19 35.57 -9.10 20.94
C TYR A 19 34.90 -7.78 21.32
N GLY A 20 35.47 -6.64 20.91
CA GLY A 20 34.89 -5.32 21.13
C GLY A 20 33.52 -5.16 20.50
N ILE A 21 33.34 -5.67 19.26
CA ILE A 21 32.06 -5.69 18.56
C ILE A 21 31.05 -6.60 19.29
N LEU A 22 31.46 -7.79 19.69
CA LEU A 22 30.59 -8.75 20.39
C LEU A 22 30.20 -8.25 21.78
N ALA A 23 31.12 -7.69 22.54
CA ALA A 23 30.86 -7.16 23.89
C ALA A 23 29.91 -5.96 23.88
N ASN A 24 29.94 -5.14 22.81
CA ASN A 24 29.08 -3.97 22.64
C ASN A 24 27.93 -4.21 21.68
N TRP A 25 27.68 -5.44 21.24
CA TRP A 25 26.65 -5.77 20.22
C TRP A 25 25.27 -5.23 20.56
N ARG A 26 24.86 -5.38 21.82
CA ARG A 26 23.55 -4.91 22.30
C ARG A 26 23.43 -3.38 22.27
N ASN A 27 24.47 -2.66 22.60
CA ASN A 27 24.50 -1.19 22.54
C ASN A 27 24.54 -0.71 21.08
N GLY A 28 25.32 -1.36 20.23
CA GLY A 28 25.39 -1.08 18.80
C GLY A 28 24.04 -1.30 18.09
N THR A 29 23.40 -2.43 18.36
CA THR A 29 22.07 -2.70 17.80
C THR A 29 21.00 -1.74 18.31
N ALA A 30 21.08 -1.31 19.58
CA ALA A 30 20.18 -0.30 20.14
C ALA A 30 20.32 1.05 19.43
N ILE A 31 21.56 1.51 19.20
CA ILE A 31 21.83 2.76 18.46
C ILE A 31 21.29 2.68 17.03
N VAL A 32 21.63 1.61 16.30
CA VAL A 32 21.15 1.40 14.92
C VAL A 32 19.61 1.37 14.88
N THR A 33 18.97 0.68 15.81
CA THR A 33 17.51 0.61 15.90
C THR A 33 16.90 1.99 16.19
N THR A 34 17.53 2.78 17.05
CA THR A 34 17.08 4.14 17.37
C THR A 34 17.21 5.06 16.15
N ILE A 35 18.36 5.07 15.48
CA ILE A 35 18.57 5.84 14.24
C ILE A 35 17.53 5.44 13.21
N TYR A 36 17.34 4.14 13.01
CA TYR A 36 16.36 3.62 12.07
C TYR A 36 14.93 4.10 12.40
N LYS A 37 14.47 3.95 13.64
CA LYS A 37 13.14 4.39 14.07
C LYS A 37 12.95 5.91 13.92
N THR A 38 13.97 6.69 14.27
CA THR A 38 13.94 8.16 14.13
C THR A 38 13.96 8.59 12.67
N SER A 39 14.50 7.78 11.76
CA SER A 39 14.54 8.07 10.33
C SER A 39 13.23 7.73 9.60
N LEU A 40 12.35 6.92 10.19
CA LEU A 40 11.10 6.46 9.54
C LEU A 40 10.23 7.60 9.00
N PRO A 41 9.98 8.71 9.74
CA PRO A 41 9.17 9.82 9.23
C PRO A 41 9.73 10.44 7.94
N PHE A 42 11.06 10.49 7.80
CA PHE A 42 11.71 11.01 6.59
C PHE A 42 11.51 10.06 5.39
N PHE A 43 11.58 8.74 5.61
CA PHE A 43 11.25 7.78 4.55
C PHE A 43 9.79 7.87 4.13
N TYR A 44 8.86 8.01 5.08
CA TYR A 44 7.44 8.21 4.77
C TYR A 44 7.20 9.54 4.06
N GLY A 45 7.89 10.59 4.48
CA GLY A 45 7.84 11.89 3.83
C GLY A 45 8.37 11.86 2.39
N ALA A 46 9.49 11.15 2.14
CA ALA A 46 10.02 10.95 0.80
C ALA A 46 9.07 10.15 -0.10
N ALA A 47 8.47 9.08 0.42
CA ALA A 47 7.47 8.30 -0.30
C ALA A 47 6.22 9.13 -0.61
N GLY A 48 5.73 9.90 0.37
CA GLY A 48 4.62 10.85 0.19
C GLY A 48 4.96 11.91 -0.85
N ALA A 49 6.16 12.50 -0.79
CA ALA A 49 6.64 13.44 -1.81
C ALA A 49 6.61 12.83 -3.21
N TYR A 50 7.03 11.56 -3.35
CA TYR A 50 7.00 10.88 -4.64
C TYR A 50 5.57 10.75 -5.20
N ILE A 51 4.61 10.34 -4.36
CA ILE A 51 3.20 10.20 -4.74
C ILE A 51 2.60 11.57 -5.12
N VAL A 52 2.80 12.58 -4.27
CA VAL A 52 2.31 13.95 -4.52
C VAL A 52 2.95 14.54 -5.77
N ASN A 53 4.23 14.22 -6.05
CA ASN A 53 4.92 14.66 -7.26
C ASN A 53 4.26 14.18 -8.55
N ILE A 54 3.61 13.02 -8.56
CA ILE A 54 2.88 12.52 -9.74
C ILE A 54 1.74 13.49 -10.09
N VAL A 55 0.95 13.87 -9.08
CA VAL A 55 -0.15 14.83 -9.23
C VAL A 55 0.39 16.23 -9.54
N MET A 56 1.42 16.68 -8.82
CA MET A 56 2.09 17.96 -9.07
C MET A 56 2.60 18.08 -10.50
N SER A 57 3.22 17.02 -11.03
CA SER A 57 3.74 16.99 -12.41
C SER A 57 2.61 17.06 -13.45
N ALA A 58 1.44 16.49 -13.16
CA ALA A 58 0.27 16.66 -14.01
C ALA A 58 -0.22 18.12 -14.01
N TYR A 59 -0.30 18.76 -12.84
CA TYR A 59 -0.62 20.20 -12.75
C TYR A 59 0.42 21.06 -13.43
N GLU A 60 1.71 20.75 -13.31
CA GLU A 60 2.76 21.49 -14.00
C GLU A 60 2.62 21.46 -15.54
N LYS A 61 2.24 20.30 -16.11
CA LYS A 61 1.98 20.16 -17.54
C LYS A 61 0.79 21.02 -17.97
N VAL A 62 -0.31 20.94 -17.22
CA VAL A 62 -1.52 21.74 -17.50
C VAL A 62 -1.22 23.24 -17.34
N TYR A 63 -0.49 23.63 -16.30
CA TYR A 63 -0.12 25.00 -16.03
C TYR A 63 0.73 25.61 -17.16
N VAL A 64 1.74 24.86 -17.63
CA VAL A 64 2.57 25.29 -18.77
C VAL A 64 1.75 25.40 -20.05
N TYR A 65 0.80 24.50 -20.26
CA TYR A 65 -0.08 24.54 -21.43
C TYR A 65 -0.98 25.78 -21.44
N ILE A 66 -1.53 26.15 -20.28
CA ILE A 66 -2.45 27.31 -20.14
C ILE A 66 -1.69 28.65 -20.19
N PHE A 67 -0.53 28.75 -19.51
CA PHE A 67 0.20 30.01 -19.32
C PHE A 67 1.48 30.10 -20.18
N LYS A 68 1.50 29.44 -21.34
CA LYS A 68 2.66 29.35 -22.24
C LYS A 68 3.32 30.69 -22.59
N ASP A 69 2.50 31.75 -22.73
CA ASP A 69 2.93 33.06 -23.19
C ASP A 69 3.26 34.08 -22.05
N TRP A 70 3.11 33.65 -20.77
CA TRP A 70 3.25 34.54 -19.61
C TRP A 70 4.50 34.20 -18.79
N SER A 71 5.66 34.78 -19.16
CA SER A 71 6.96 34.47 -18.55
C SER A 71 7.03 34.71 -17.04
N HIS A 72 6.34 35.71 -16.50
CA HIS A 72 6.30 36.02 -15.05
C HIS A 72 5.51 34.97 -14.26
N VAL A 73 4.43 34.48 -14.82
CA VAL A 73 3.57 33.45 -14.22
C VAL A 73 4.29 32.09 -14.17
N LEU A 74 5.13 31.81 -15.17
CA LEU A 74 5.94 30.59 -15.21
C LEU A 74 6.99 30.51 -14.08
N LYS A 75 7.45 31.62 -13.54
CA LYS A 75 8.39 31.65 -12.39
C LYS A 75 7.79 31.11 -11.11
N VAL A 76 6.47 31.27 -10.91
CA VAL A 76 5.75 30.85 -9.70
C VAL A 76 5.10 29.48 -9.87
N LYS A 77 5.21 28.87 -11.06
CA LYS A 77 4.62 27.58 -11.44
C LYS A 77 4.75 26.53 -10.34
N ARG A 78 5.96 26.37 -9.81
CA ARG A 78 6.27 25.30 -8.87
C ARG A 78 5.53 25.45 -7.54
N GLY A 79 5.54 26.67 -6.96
CA GLY A 79 4.84 26.95 -5.71
C GLY A 79 3.33 26.73 -5.82
N ILE A 80 2.74 27.20 -6.94
CA ILE A 80 1.30 27.06 -7.20
C ILE A 80 0.94 25.58 -7.41
N CYS A 81 1.68 24.86 -8.26
CA CYS A 81 1.40 23.45 -8.52
C CYS A 81 1.60 22.56 -7.29
N LEU A 82 2.60 22.88 -6.45
CA LEU A 82 2.82 22.21 -5.17
C LEU A 82 1.64 22.45 -4.22
N LEU A 83 1.20 23.70 -4.07
CA LEU A 83 0.05 24.03 -3.22
C LEU A 83 -1.22 23.33 -3.72
N LEU A 84 -1.49 23.38 -5.03
CA LEU A 84 -2.65 22.71 -5.63
C LEU A 84 -2.59 21.19 -5.42
N ALA A 85 -1.43 20.56 -5.56
CA ALA A 85 -1.30 19.12 -5.34
C ALA A 85 -1.62 18.73 -3.89
N TYR A 86 -1.06 19.45 -2.90
CA TYR A 86 -1.38 19.19 -1.49
C TYR A 86 -2.84 19.50 -1.15
N LEU A 87 -3.39 20.58 -1.70
CA LEU A 87 -4.80 20.92 -1.52
C LEU A 87 -5.71 19.82 -2.04
N THR A 88 -5.37 19.23 -3.21
CA THR A 88 -6.12 18.09 -3.77
C THR A 88 -6.10 16.90 -2.83
N PHE A 89 -4.92 16.53 -2.29
CA PHE A 89 -4.83 15.44 -1.32
C PHE A 89 -5.58 15.75 -0.02
N PHE A 90 -5.50 16.98 0.47
CA PHE A 90 -6.23 17.40 1.66
C PHE A 90 -7.75 17.33 1.47
N ILE A 91 -8.27 17.84 0.35
CA ILE A 91 -9.68 17.77 0.00
C ILE A 91 -10.11 16.30 -0.13
N LEU A 92 -9.34 15.48 -0.81
CA LEU A 92 -9.63 14.06 -1.00
C LEU A 92 -9.68 13.31 0.33
N ILE A 93 -8.71 13.51 1.21
CA ILE A 93 -8.68 12.88 2.54
C ILE A 93 -9.87 13.36 3.38
N THR A 94 -10.16 14.66 3.40
CA THR A 94 -11.30 15.20 4.14
C THR A 94 -12.62 14.65 3.61
N TRP A 95 -12.75 14.53 2.30
CA TRP A 95 -13.91 13.94 1.65
C TRP A 95 -14.11 12.45 2.01
N ILE A 96 -13.03 11.66 1.99
CA ILE A 96 -13.05 10.26 2.42
C ILE A 96 -13.49 10.16 3.88
N ILE A 97 -12.86 10.94 4.76
CA ILE A 97 -13.17 10.96 6.20
C ILE A 97 -14.64 11.31 6.43
N SER A 98 -15.16 12.33 5.72
CA SER A 98 -16.54 12.80 5.90
C SER A 98 -17.60 11.78 5.47
N ILE A 99 -17.26 10.86 4.57
CA ILE A 99 -18.16 9.78 4.13
C ILE A 99 -17.99 8.55 5.04
N VAL A 100 -16.76 8.13 5.29
CA VAL A 100 -16.47 6.85 5.93
C VAL A 100 -16.70 6.89 7.45
N ILE A 101 -16.28 7.97 8.12
CA ILE A 101 -16.32 8.02 9.60
C ILE A 101 -17.75 7.99 10.16
N PRO A 102 -18.75 8.75 9.65
CA PRO A 102 -20.11 8.67 10.18
C PRO A 102 -20.72 7.28 10.08
N ASP A 103 -20.53 6.60 8.94
CA ASP A 103 -21.07 5.27 8.73
C ASP A 103 -20.39 4.22 9.61
N LEU A 104 -19.07 4.34 9.83
CA LEU A 104 -18.34 3.50 10.78
C LEU A 104 -18.85 3.70 12.22
N ILE A 105 -19.01 4.94 12.68
CA ILE A 105 -19.51 5.26 14.02
C ILE A 105 -20.91 4.69 14.20
N THR A 106 -21.81 4.87 13.24
CA THR A 106 -23.17 4.35 13.27
C THR A 106 -23.16 2.83 13.33
N SER A 107 -22.36 2.17 12.51
CA SER A 107 -22.25 0.71 12.49
C SER A 107 -21.68 0.16 13.80
N ILE A 108 -20.62 0.79 14.35
CA ILE A 108 -20.05 0.41 15.64
C ILE A 108 -21.10 0.58 16.76
N SER A 109 -21.84 1.69 16.79
CA SER A 109 -22.88 1.92 17.79
C SER A 109 -24.02 0.89 17.69
N THR A 110 -24.33 0.44 16.48
CA THR A 110 -25.30 -0.65 16.27
C THR A 110 -24.76 -1.97 16.77
N LEU A 111 -23.49 -2.29 16.44
CA LEU A 111 -22.83 -3.53 16.89
C LEU A 111 -22.69 -3.63 18.41
N THR A 112 -22.49 -2.53 19.11
CA THR A 112 -22.42 -2.52 20.59
C THR A 112 -23.78 -2.75 21.24
N LYS A 113 -24.88 -2.57 20.50
CA LYS A 113 -26.25 -2.85 20.95
C LYS A 113 -26.73 -4.26 20.59
N PHE A 114 -25.93 -5.02 19.82
CA PHE A 114 -26.23 -6.40 19.50
C PHE A 114 -26.03 -7.28 20.72
N ASP A 115 -27.11 -7.52 21.47
CA ASP A 115 -27.15 -8.53 22.49
C ASP A 115 -27.21 -9.96 21.88
N ALA A 116 -26.77 -10.95 22.63
CA ALA A 116 -26.81 -12.36 22.21
C ALA A 116 -28.21 -12.82 21.72
N ILE A 117 -29.27 -12.14 22.14
CA ILE A 117 -30.66 -12.38 21.73
C ILE A 117 -30.86 -12.06 20.24
N THR A 118 -30.26 -10.98 19.74
CA THR A 118 -30.42 -10.56 18.34
C THR A 118 -29.71 -11.51 17.38
N ILE A 119 -28.58 -12.10 17.80
CA ILE A 119 -27.87 -13.13 17.01
C ILE A 119 -28.71 -14.40 16.92
N GLN A 120 -29.38 -14.76 18.01
CA GLN A 120 -30.28 -15.91 18.05
C GLN A 120 -31.53 -15.71 17.17
N GLU A 121 -32.08 -14.51 17.10
CA GLU A 121 -33.17 -14.17 16.17
C GLU A 121 -32.71 -14.22 14.69
N VAL A 122 -31.50 -13.78 14.37
CA VAL A 122 -30.94 -13.90 13.02
C VAL A 122 -30.76 -15.37 12.65
N VAL A 123 -30.25 -16.18 13.54
CA VAL A 123 -30.08 -17.63 13.37
C VAL A 123 -31.46 -18.29 13.16
N ASN A 124 -32.45 -17.98 13.99
CA ASN A 124 -33.81 -18.49 13.85
C ASN A 124 -34.49 -18.06 12.56
N ASN A 125 -34.27 -16.84 12.10
CA ASN A 125 -34.78 -16.34 10.81
C ASN A 125 -34.08 -17.02 9.60
N LEU A 126 -32.82 -17.43 9.72
CA LEU A 126 -32.14 -18.23 8.70
C LEU A 126 -32.70 -19.66 8.63
N GLU A 127 -33.03 -20.26 9.77
CA GLU A 127 -33.68 -21.58 9.83
C GLU A 127 -35.13 -21.58 9.30
N HIS A 128 -35.85 -20.46 9.43
CA HIS A 128 -37.21 -20.32 8.91
C HIS A 128 -37.26 -20.06 7.38
N ASN A 129 -36.14 -19.72 6.76
CA ASN A 129 -36.08 -19.49 5.32
C ASN A 129 -35.88 -20.84 4.58
N LYS A 130 -37.01 -21.42 4.09
CA LYS A 130 -37.08 -22.76 3.47
C LYS A 130 -36.02 -23.06 2.41
N LEU A 131 -35.50 -22.05 1.72
CA LEU A 131 -34.46 -22.21 0.70
C LEU A 131 -33.08 -22.38 1.35
N LEU A 132 -32.77 -21.58 2.36
CA LEU A 132 -31.51 -21.64 3.08
C LEU A 132 -31.42 -22.88 4.00
N ALA A 133 -32.52 -23.23 4.68
CA ALA A 133 -32.58 -24.45 5.47
C ALA A 133 -32.35 -25.73 4.66
N ARG A 134 -32.87 -25.82 3.44
CA ARG A 134 -32.58 -26.93 2.52
C ARG A 134 -31.10 -26.96 2.08
N THR A 135 -30.51 -25.81 1.83
CA THR A 135 -29.10 -25.75 1.40
C THR A 135 -28.15 -26.11 2.55
N ILE A 136 -28.46 -25.67 3.77
CA ILE A 136 -27.69 -26.01 5.00
C ILE A 136 -27.83 -27.51 5.31
N GLN A 137 -29.01 -28.09 5.14
CA GLN A 137 -29.26 -29.50 5.31
C GLN A 137 -28.55 -30.39 4.25
N TYR A 138 -28.37 -29.87 3.03
CA TYR A 138 -27.63 -30.55 1.95
C TYR A 138 -26.12 -30.52 2.16
N ILE A 139 -25.58 -29.50 2.86
CA ILE A 139 -24.13 -29.36 3.17
C ILE A 139 -23.75 -30.17 4.43
N GLY A 140 -24.69 -30.90 5.07
CA GLY A 140 -24.41 -31.82 6.17
C GLY A 140 -24.28 -31.15 7.54
N GLY A 141 -24.98 -30.03 7.76
CA GLY A 141 -24.91 -29.30 9.02
C GLY A 141 -26.05 -29.66 9.97
N ASP A 142 -25.80 -30.53 10.94
CA ASP A 142 -26.47 -30.45 12.23
C ASP A 142 -26.26 -29.05 12.82
N GLY A 143 -27.19 -28.52 13.63
CA GLY A 143 -27.20 -27.15 14.17
C GLY A 143 -25.86 -26.56 14.72
N LYS A 144 -24.81 -27.37 14.79
CA LYS A 144 -23.43 -26.99 15.10
C LYS A 144 -22.80 -25.99 14.11
N LEU A 145 -23.21 -26.00 12.83
CA LEU A 145 -22.66 -25.05 11.82
C LEU A 145 -23.14 -23.63 12.12
N THR A 146 -24.42 -23.49 12.48
CA THR A 146 -25.03 -22.19 12.80
C THR A 146 -24.42 -21.61 14.07
N GLU A 147 -24.21 -22.44 15.08
CA GLU A 147 -23.57 -22.07 16.35
C GLU A 147 -22.07 -21.72 16.12
N THR A 148 -21.38 -22.46 15.26
CA THR A 148 -19.99 -22.21 14.91
C THR A 148 -19.85 -20.89 14.16
N ILE A 149 -20.71 -20.59 13.18
CA ILE A 149 -20.71 -19.32 12.43
C ILE A 149 -21.04 -18.15 13.38
N ALA A 150 -22.01 -18.30 14.27
CA ALA A 150 -22.33 -17.28 15.26
C ALA A 150 -21.16 -17.00 16.21
N ASN A 151 -20.51 -18.05 16.71
CA ASN A 151 -19.33 -17.91 17.59
C ASN A 151 -18.13 -17.27 16.90
N TYR A 152 -17.82 -17.66 15.65
CA TYR A 152 -16.75 -17.05 14.88
C TYR A 152 -17.06 -15.59 14.54
N SER A 153 -18.30 -15.26 14.16
CA SER A 153 -18.68 -13.87 13.87
C SER A 153 -18.60 -12.99 15.11
N GLN A 154 -19.02 -13.48 16.30
CA GLN A 154 -18.84 -12.77 17.57
C GLN A 154 -17.37 -12.59 17.94
N GLN A 155 -16.55 -13.61 17.72
CA GLN A 155 -15.11 -13.53 18.01
C GLN A 155 -14.40 -12.52 17.09
N LEU A 156 -14.70 -12.53 15.80
CA LEU A 156 -14.18 -11.55 14.84
C LEU A 156 -14.63 -10.14 15.20
N LEU A 157 -15.90 -9.97 15.57
CA LEU A 157 -16.44 -8.69 15.98
C LEU A 157 -15.75 -8.16 17.24
N LYS A 158 -15.60 -9.00 18.28
CA LYS A 158 -14.88 -8.63 19.51
C LYS A 158 -13.43 -8.26 19.23
N GLN A 159 -12.73 -9.00 18.37
CA GLN A 159 -11.37 -8.68 17.97
C GLN A 159 -11.31 -7.34 17.24
N PHE A 160 -12.21 -7.09 16.30
CA PHE A 160 -12.30 -5.83 15.57
C PHE A 160 -12.58 -4.64 16.50
N LEU A 161 -13.55 -4.76 17.40
CA LEU A 161 -13.85 -3.73 18.40
C LEU A 161 -12.68 -3.50 19.36
N THR A 162 -11.99 -4.55 19.78
CA THR A 162 -10.81 -4.44 20.65
C THR A 162 -9.68 -3.69 19.96
N VAL A 163 -9.42 -3.99 18.68
CA VAL A 163 -8.40 -3.28 17.89
C VAL A 163 -8.77 -1.80 17.72
N LEU A 164 -10.04 -1.50 17.38
CA LEU A 164 -10.52 -0.13 17.26
C LEU A 164 -10.44 0.64 18.58
N THR A 165 -10.88 0.04 19.68
CA THR A 165 -10.83 0.68 21.00
C THR A 165 -9.38 0.91 21.44
N ASN A 166 -8.49 -0.03 21.22
CA ASN A 166 -7.07 0.13 21.55
C ASN A 166 -6.41 1.25 20.74
N ILE A 167 -6.77 1.40 19.47
CA ILE A 167 -6.29 2.52 18.63
C ILE A 167 -6.84 3.85 19.17
N LEU A 168 -8.13 3.93 19.45
CA LEU A 168 -8.79 5.17 19.87
C LEU A 168 -8.41 5.61 21.30
N THR A 169 -8.14 4.66 22.21
CA THR A 169 -7.80 4.96 23.61
C THR A 169 -6.33 5.20 23.87
N SER A 170 -5.46 4.85 22.93
CA SER A 170 -4.01 5.02 23.08
C SER A 170 -3.57 6.45 22.73
N VAL A 171 -3.76 7.40 23.63
CA VAL A 171 -3.35 8.81 23.45
C VAL A 171 -1.87 8.94 23.02
N THR A 172 -0.99 8.12 23.57
CA THR A 172 0.44 8.12 23.22
C THR A 172 0.68 7.66 21.78
N VAL A 173 -0.07 6.67 21.30
CA VAL A 173 0.03 6.16 19.92
C VAL A 173 -0.48 7.24 18.95
N ILE A 174 -1.61 7.87 19.26
CA ILE A 174 -2.17 8.95 18.43
C ILE A 174 -1.24 10.15 18.40
N ALA A 175 -0.72 10.60 19.54
CA ALA A 175 0.21 11.72 19.61
C ALA A 175 1.48 11.46 18.80
N SER A 176 2.09 10.28 18.95
CA SER A 176 3.29 9.89 18.18
C SER A 176 3.00 9.78 16.68
N ALA A 177 1.83 9.28 16.31
CA ALA A 177 1.41 9.19 14.89
C ALA A 177 1.25 10.60 14.29
N ILE A 178 0.63 11.53 14.99
CA ILE A 178 0.46 12.93 14.56
C ILE A 178 1.83 13.60 14.37
N ILE A 179 2.75 13.47 15.34
CA ILE A 179 4.10 14.04 15.24
C ILE A 179 4.84 13.46 14.03
N ASN A 180 4.82 12.14 13.86
CA ASN A 180 5.47 11.47 12.73
C ASN A 180 4.87 11.90 11.39
N LEU A 181 3.56 12.05 11.32
CA LEU A 181 2.85 12.49 10.13
C LEU A 181 3.19 13.96 9.80
N PHE A 182 3.26 14.82 10.82
CA PHE A 182 3.67 16.20 10.66
C PHE A 182 5.11 16.33 10.15
N ILE A 183 6.06 15.60 10.74
CA ILE A 183 7.46 15.55 10.29
C ILE A 183 7.53 15.05 8.84
N SER A 184 6.81 13.97 8.52
CA SER A 184 6.75 13.41 7.17
C SER A 184 6.18 14.40 6.16
N PHE A 185 5.14 15.13 6.53
CA PHE A 185 4.51 16.15 5.70
C PHE A 185 5.46 17.32 5.43
N VAL A 186 6.07 17.87 6.47
CA VAL A 186 7.04 18.97 6.33
C VAL A 186 8.22 18.54 5.47
N PHE A 187 8.77 17.34 5.73
CA PHE A 187 9.86 16.80 4.93
C PHE A 187 9.46 16.60 3.45
N SER A 188 8.26 16.10 3.20
CA SER A 188 7.70 15.94 1.86
C SER A 188 7.59 17.28 1.12
N LEU A 189 7.16 18.36 1.82
CA LEU A 189 7.13 19.70 1.26
C LEU A 189 8.55 20.19 0.85
N TYR A 190 9.54 20.01 1.73
CA TYR A 190 10.93 20.39 1.44
C TYR A 190 11.50 19.61 0.25
N VAL A 191 11.29 18.30 0.20
CA VAL A 191 11.75 17.44 -0.91
C VAL A 191 11.14 17.90 -2.23
N LEU A 192 9.84 18.18 -2.27
CA LEU A 192 9.19 18.66 -3.49
C LEU A 192 9.60 20.09 -3.84
N ALA A 193 9.72 20.96 -2.87
CA ALA A 193 10.17 22.33 -3.09
C ALA A 193 11.61 22.39 -3.67
N SER A 194 12.48 21.48 -3.24
CA SER A 194 13.89 21.42 -3.66
C SER A 194 14.21 20.29 -4.63
N LYS A 195 13.20 19.67 -5.26
CA LYS A 195 13.36 18.49 -6.12
C LYS A 195 14.47 18.63 -7.17
N GLU A 196 14.51 19.75 -7.88
CA GLU A 196 15.49 19.95 -8.95
C GLU A 196 16.91 20.07 -8.42
N ASP A 197 17.08 20.78 -7.30
CA ASP A 197 18.39 20.91 -6.64
C ASP A 197 18.85 19.57 -6.08
N LEU A 198 17.96 18.81 -5.45
CA LEU A 198 18.27 17.46 -4.95
C LEU A 198 18.64 16.51 -6.09
N CYS A 199 17.91 16.53 -7.19
CA CYS A 199 18.25 15.73 -8.38
C CYS A 199 19.61 16.15 -8.97
N ARG A 200 19.89 17.47 -9.06
CA ARG A 200 21.18 17.98 -9.54
C ARG A 200 22.33 17.54 -8.64
N GLN A 201 22.18 17.69 -7.31
CA GLN A 201 23.17 17.25 -6.33
C GLN A 201 23.41 15.74 -6.42
N GLY A 202 22.33 14.95 -6.49
CA GLY A 202 22.40 13.50 -6.64
C GLY A 202 23.15 13.09 -7.93
N ASN A 203 22.83 13.69 -9.06
CA ASN A 203 23.51 13.43 -10.31
C ASN A 203 25.01 13.80 -10.24
N THR A 204 25.33 14.97 -9.66
CA THR A 204 26.71 15.40 -9.46
C THR A 204 27.49 14.42 -8.59
N LEU A 205 26.89 13.93 -7.49
CA LEU A 205 27.52 12.91 -6.65
C LEU A 205 27.77 11.61 -7.42
N VAL A 206 26.79 11.14 -8.18
CA VAL A 206 26.94 9.92 -8.98
C VAL A 206 28.07 10.12 -10.01
N ASP A 207 28.07 11.22 -10.76
CA ASP A 207 29.07 11.47 -11.79
C ASP A 207 30.48 11.62 -11.22
N THR A 208 30.62 12.28 -10.05
CA THR A 208 31.92 12.52 -9.42
C THR A 208 32.53 11.27 -8.79
N TYR A 209 31.72 10.51 -8.04
CA TYR A 209 32.26 9.41 -7.23
C TYR A 209 32.21 8.04 -7.89
N THR A 210 31.36 7.82 -8.91
CA THR A 210 31.19 6.48 -9.50
C THR A 210 31.91 6.28 -10.83
N GLY A 211 32.41 7.34 -11.47
CA GLY A 211 33.23 7.30 -12.69
C GLY A 211 32.63 6.40 -13.78
N LYS A 212 33.32 5.29 -14.12
CA LYS A 212 32.88 4.35 -15.18
C LYS A 212 31.52 3.68 -14.93
N TYR A 213 31.02 3.68 -13.69
CA TYR A 213 29.73 3.11 -13.31
C TYR A 213 28.58 4.12 -13.37
N ALA A 214 28.85 5.42 -13.53
CA ALA A 214 27.84 6.49 -13.54
C ALA A 214 26.70 6.19 -14.53
N LYS A 215 27.02 5.81 -15.78
CA LYS A 215 26.03 5.45 -16.80
C LYS A 215 25.11 4.30 -16.38
N ARG A 216 25.62 3.31 -15.65
CA ARG A 216 24.81 2.20 -15.15
C ARG A 216 23.90 2.64 -14.02
N ILE A 217 24.38 3.51 -13.13
CA ILE A 217 23.61 4.03 -12.01
C ILE A 217 22.49 4.93 -12.53
N HIS A 218 22.77 5.84 -13.45
CA HIS A 218 21.73 6.66 -14.08
C HIS A 218 20.65 5.81 -14.76
N TYR A 219 21.06 4.80 -15.54
CA TYR A 219 20.12 3.85 -16.15
C TYR A 219 19.24 3.14 -15.09
N LEU A 220 19.82 2.69 -13.97
CA LEU A 220 19.06 2.04 -12.89
C LEU A 220 18.08 3.00 -12.21
N LEU A 221 18.51 4.25 -11.94
CA LEU A 221 17.66 5.26 -11.31
C LEU A 221 16.50 5.68 -12.23
N GLU A 222 16.77 5.84 -13.52
CA GLU A 222 15.75 6.15 -14.52
C GLU A 222 14.74 5.00 -14.66
N LEU A 223 15.22 3.77 -14.77
CA LEU A 223 14.37 2.59 -14.84
C LEU A 223 13.52 2.43 -13.57
N LEU A 224 14.13 2.63 -12.40
CA LEU A 224 13.42 2.62 -11.11
C LEU A 224 12.30 3.66 -11.10
N HIS A 225 12.61 4.90 -11.50
CA HIS A 225 11.62 5.96 -11.58
C HIS A 225 10.46 5.59 -12.53
N GLN A 226 10.75 5.07 -13.71
CA GLN A 226 9.75 4.65 -14.69
C GLN A 226 8.84 3.55 -14.12
N ARG A 227 9.41 2.52 -13.44
CA ARG A 227 8.64 1.42 -12.86
C ARG A 227 7.80 1.87 -11.67
N PHE A 228 8.34 2.72 -10.80
CA PHE A 228 7.56 3.30 -9.71
C PHE A 228 6.42 4.18 -10.22
N HIS A 229 6.70 5.08 -11.15
CA HIS A 229 5.68 5.94 -11.73
C HIS A 229 4.58 5.12 -12.42
N GLY A 230 4.94 4.17 -13.26
CA GLY A 230 3.99 3.29 -13.94
C GLY A 230 3.12 2.51 -12.95
N PHE A 231 3.74 1.94 -11.91
CA PHE A 231 3.02 1.21 -10.86
C PHE A 231 2.02 2.10 -10.12
N PHE A 232 2.44 3.25 -9.59
CA PHE A 232 1.56 4.12 -8.83
C PHE A 232 0.40 4.66 -9.67
N VAL A 233 0.66 5.06 -10.90
CA VAL A 233 -0.40 5.55 -11.81
C VAL A 233 -1.41 4.43 -12.13
N SER A 234 -0.92 3.25 -12.49
CA SER A 234 -1.83 2.14 -12.83
C SER A 234 -2.57 1.60 -11.61
N GLN A 235 -1.93 1.53 -10.43
CA GLN A 235 -2.58 1.10 -9.20
C GLN A 235 -3.65 2.09 -8.74
N THR A 236 -3.38 3.39 -8.88
CA THR A 236 -4.41 4.41 -8.56
C THR A 236 -5.58 4.32 -9.53
N LEU A 237 -5.33 4.12 -10.82
CA LEU A 237 -6.39 3.96 -11.81
C LEU A 237 -7.23 2.70 -11.55
N GLU A 238 -6.58 1.58 -11.26
CA GLU A 238 -7.25 0.33 -10.89
C GLU A 238 -8.11 0.51 -9.65
N ALA A 239 -7.57 1.13 -8.59
CA ALA A 239 -8.28 1.42 -7.35
C ALA A 239 -9.54 2.28 -7.57
N MET A 240 -9.44 3.31 -8.42
CA MET A 240 -10.58 4.16 -8.79
C MET A 240 -11.64 3.38 -9.57
N ILE A 241 -11.24 2.56 -10.54
CA ILE A 241 -12.15 1.71 -11.31
C ILE A 241 -12.88 0.73 -10.38
N LEU A 242 -12.13 0.01 -9.52
CA LEU A 242 -12.69 -0.99 -8.63
C LEU A 242 -13.65 -0.37 -7.60
N GLY A 243 -13.27 0.74 -6.98
CA GLY A 243 -14.14 1.47 -6.06
C GLY A 243 -15.42 2.00 -6.72
N SER A 244 -15.31 2.53 -7.94
CA SER A 244 -16.45 3.02 -8.72
C SER A 244 -17.39 1.88 -9.11
N LEU A 245 -16.85 0.74 -9.53
CA LEU A 245 -17.64 -0.45 -9.86
C LEU A 245 -18.30 -1.03 -8.61
N THR A 246 -17.60 -1.03 -7.47
CA THR A 246 -18.17 -1.46 -6.19
C THR A 246 -19.34 -0.57 -5.79
N ALA A 247 -19.16 0.76 -5.78
CA ALA A 247 -20.21 1.71 -5.44
C ALA A 247 -21.41 1.60 -6.39
N SER A 248 -21.16 1.56 -7.70
CA SER A 248 -22.22 1.48 -8.71
C SER A 248 -22.98 0.15 -8.65
N GLY A 249 -22.28 -0.97 -8.50
CA GLY A 249 -22.89 -2.29 -8.39
C GLY A 249 -23.74 -2.42 -7.13
N MET A 250 -23.23 -1.95 -5.99
CA MET A 250 -23.99 -1.90 -4.73
C MET A 250 -25.23 -1.00 -4.84
N PHE A 251 -25.11 0.15 -5.50
CA PHE A 251 -26.23 1.05 -5.74
C PHE A 251 -27.33 0.38 -6.58
N ILE A 252 -26.95 -0.32 -7.65
CA ILE A 252 -27.89 -1.08 -8.51
C ILE A 252 -28.58 -2.18 -7.69
N LEU A 253 -27.84 -2.88 -6.84
CA LEU A 253 -28.37 -3.94 -5.97
C LEU A 253 -29.13 -3.39 -4.74
N ARG A 254 -29.21 -2.06 -4.60
CA ARG A 254 -29.84 -1.37 -3.45
C ARG A 254 -29.25 -1.79 -2.10
N LEU A 255 -27.95 -2.05 -2.06
CA LEU A 255 -27.25 -2.37 -0.84
C LEU A 255 -26.92 -1.10 -0.05
N PRO A 256 -26.94 -1.13 1.30
CA PRO A 256 -26.60 0.02 2.13
C PRO A 256 -25.11 0.36 2.03
N PHE A 257 -24.75 1.57 2.42
CA PHE A 257 -23.37 2.05 2.47
C PHE A 257 -22.60 1.99 1.14
N ALA A 258 -23.31 2.00 -0.02
CA ALA A 258 -22.67 1.84 -1.33
C ALA A 258 -21.53 2.84 -1.58
N GLY A 259 -21.72 4.13 -1.23
CA GLY A 259 -20.70 5.16 -1.36
C GLY A 259 -19.51 4.91 -0.45
N THR A 260 -19.76 4.64 0.83
CA THR A 260 -18.76 4.38 1.86
C THR A 260 -17.90 3.17 1.53
N ILE A 261 -18.54 2.05 1.15
CA ILE A 261 -17.83 0.81 0.82
C ILE A 261 -17.07 0.96 -0.49
N GLY A 262 -17.63 1.65 -1.48
CA GLY A 262 -16.93 1.95 -2.74
C GLY A 262 -15.66 2.77 -2.52
N VAL A 263 -15.73 3.83 -1.70
CA VAL A 263 -14.56 4.65 -1.33
C VAL A 263 -13.56 3.84 -0.51
N LEU A 264 -14.03 3.02 0.42
CA LEU A 264 -13.18 2.19 1.26
C LEU A 264 -12.45 1.12 0.44
N VAL A 265 -13.15 0.48 -0.50
CA VAL A 265 -12.53 -0.47 -1.45
C VAL A 265 -11.52 0.25 -2.34
N ALA A 266 -11.84 1.44 -2.88
CA ALA A 266 -10.88 2.22 -3.67
C ALA A 266 -9.61 2.55 -2.87
N PHE A 267 -9.76 2.98 -1.63
CA PHE A 267 -8.61 3.32 -0.79
C PHE A 267 -7.77 2.09 -0.41
N THR A 268 -8.41 1.00 -0.02
CA THR A 268 -7.70 -0.24 0.33
C THR A 268 -7.07 -0.91 -0.89
N ALA A 269 -7.68 -0.83 -2.07
CA ALA A 269 -7.15 -1.37 -3.32
C ALA A 269 -5.81 -0.74 -3.76
N LEU A 270 -5.40 0.40 -3.17
CA LEU A 270 -4.04 0.91 -3.33
C LEU A 270 -2.97 -0.08 -2.81
N ILE A 271 -3.36 -1.02 -1.95
CA ILE A 271 -2.51 -2.13 -1.50
C ILE A 271 -2.70 -3.30 -2.49
N PRO A 272 -1.68 -3.66 -3.28
CA PRO A 272 -1.84 -4.67 -4.33
C PRO A 272 -2.34 -6.01 -3.79
N VAL A 273 -3.23 -6.66 -4.50
CA VAL A 273 -3.77 -8.00 -4.27
C VAL A 273 -4.65 -8.12 -3.02
N ILE A 274 -4.22 -7.59 -1.88
CA ILE A 274 -4.92 -7.77 -0.59
C ILE A 274 -5.92 -6.66 -0.32
N GLY A 275 -5.71 -5.48 -0.92
CA GLY A 275 -6.48 -4.28 -0.60
C GLY A 275 -7.99 -4.43 -0.81
N ALA A 276 -8.39 -4.92 -1.96
CA ALA A 276 -9.79 -5.16 -2.27
C ALA A 276 -10.48 -6.10 -1.25
N SER A 277 -9.77 -7.14 -0.81
CA SER A 277 -10.26 -8.09 0.19
C SER A 277 -10.42 -7.45 1.57
N ILE A 278 -9.54 -6.53 1.95
CA ILE A 278 -9.66 -5.76 3.21
C ILE A 278 -10.91 -4.87 3.14
N GLY A 279 -11.08 -4.11 2.06
CA GLY A 279 -12.27 -3.26 1.85
C GLY A 279 -13.55 -4.08 1.86
N ALA A 280 -13.53 -5.25 1.22
CA ALA A 280 -14.61 -6.21 1.20
C ALA A 280 -14.98 -6.72 2.59
N ALA A 281 -14.01 -7.12 3.39
CA ALA A 281 -14.22 -7.62 4.75
C ALA A 281 -14.86 -6.54 5.65
N ILE A 282 -14.34 -5.32 5.59
CA ILE A 282 -14.91 -4.19 6.36
C ILE A 282 -16.32 -3.88 5.85
N GLY A 283 -16.54 -3.83 4.53
CA GLY A 283 -17.85 -3.59 3.91
C GLY A 283 -18.88 -4.65 4.30
N PHE A 284 -18.49 -5.92 4.34
CA PHE A 284 -19.34 -7.01 4.81
C PHE A 284 -19.78 -6.82 6.25
N ILE A 285 -18.83 -6.48 7.14
CA ILE A 285 -19.15 -6.21 8.55
C ILE A 285 -20.15 -5.05 8.65
N LEU A 286 -19.95 -3.96 7.91
CA LEU A 286 -20.85 -2.81 7.89
C LEU A 286 -22.26 -3.20 7.44
N ILE A 287 -22.41 -3.97 6.36
CA ILE A 287 -23.71 -4.38 5.84
C ILE A 287 -24.42 -5.34 6.79
N MET A 288 -23.68 -6.27 7.41
CA MET A 288 -24.24 -7.19 8.39
C MET A 288 -24.89 -6.49 9.58
N THR A 289 -24.46 -5.27 9.93
CA THR A 289 -25.12 -4.49 11.00
C THR A 289 -26.55 -4.12 10.69
N GLN A 290 -26.93 -4.12 9.39
CA GLN A 290 -28.29 -3.81 8.97
C GLN A 290 -29.08 -5.05 8.57
N SER A 291 -28.48 -5.96 7.81
CA SER A 291 -29.17 -7.16 7.33
C SER A 291 -28.18 -8.25 6.89
N MET A 292 -28.34 -9.43 7.46
CA MET A 292 -27.55 -10.62 7.08
C MET A 292 -27.79 -11.02 5.61
N SER A 293 -29.02 -10.94 5.14
CA SER A 293 -29.35 -11.26 3.73
C SER A 293 -28.64 -10.33 2.74
N GLN A 294 -28.57 -9.05 3.05
CA GLN A 294 -27.82 -8.08 2.23
C GLN A 294 -26.32 -8.32 2.30
N GLY A 295 -25.79 -8.75 3.45
CA GLY A 295 -24.40 -9.16 3.59
C GLY A 295 -24.03 -10.33 2.66
N ILE A 296 -24.91 -11.34 2.57
CA ILE A 296 -24.70 -12.48 1.65
C ILE A 296 -24.74 -12.03 0.20
N ILE A 297 -25.69 -11.19 -0.20
CA ILE A 297 -25.78 -10.63 -1.56
C ILE A 297 -24.50 -9.85 -1.90
N PHE A 298 -24.00 -9.07 -0.95
CA PHE A 298 -22.76 -8.31 -1.10
C PHE A 298 -21.54 -9.21 -1.34
N ILE A 299 -21.39 -10.31 -0.59
CA ILE A 299 -20.28 -11.26 -0.79
C ILE A 299 -20.35 -11.89 -2.19
N ILE A 300 -21.54 -12.33 -2.63
CA ILE A 300 -21.73 -12.91 -3.97
C ILE A 300 -21.35 -11.86 -5.04
N PHE A 301 -21.83 -10.63 -4.91
CA PHE A 301 -21.49 -9.52 -5.79
C PHE A 301 -19.97 -9.28 -5.83
N LEU A 302 -19.31 -9.23 -4.67
CA LEU A 302 -17.87 -9.02 -4.60
C LEU A 302 -17.06 -10.15 -5.22
N ILE A 303 -17.44 -11.40 -5.02
CA ILE A 303 -16.78 -12.54 -5.67
C ILE A 303 -16.85 -12.38 -7.20
N ILE A 304 -18.01 -12.01 -7.73
CA ILE A 304 -18.16 -11.77 -9.17
C ILE A 304 -17.30 -10.60 -9.62
N LEU A 305 -17.33 -9.50 -8.88
CA LEU A 305 -16.54 -8.31 -9.18
C LEU A 305 -15.03 -8.59 -9.15
N GLN A 306 -14.55 -9.34 -8.16
CA GLN A 306 -13.14 -9.74 -8.05
C GLN A 306 -12.72 -10.67 -9.20
N GLN A 307 -13.61 -11.54 -9.69
CA GLN A 307 -13.32 -12.34 -10.87
C GLN A 307 -13.18 -11.47 -12.13
N ILE A 308 -14.03 -10.45 -12.28
CA ILE A 308 -13.93 -9.50 -13.38
C ILE A 308 -12.65 -8.66 -13.25
N GLU A 309 -12.34 -8.20 -12.06
CA GLU A 309 -11.13 -7.44 -11.76
C GLU A 309 -9.88 -8.25 -12.10
N GLY A 310 -9.71 -9.44 -11.52
CA GLY A 310 -8.51 -10.26 -11.68
C GLY A 310 -8.28 -10.77 -13.10
N ASN A 311 -9.36 -11.07 -13.86
CA ASN A 311 -9.23 -11.61 -15.20
C ASN A 311 -9.22 -10.55 -16.33
N PHE A 312 -9.85 -9.39 -16.12
CA PHE A 312 -10.01 -8.39 -17.18
C PHE A 312 -9.41 -7.03 -16.84
N ILE A 313 -9.65 -6.50 -15.63
CA ILE A 313 -9.24 -5.14 -15.26
C ILE A 313 -7.76 -5.11 -14.93
N TYR A 314 -7.33 -5.93 -13.98
CA TYR A 314 -5.96 -5.96 -13.48
C TYR A 314 -4.91 -6.20 -14.59
N PRO A 315 -5.07 -7.20 -15.49
CA PRO A 315 -4.11 -7.43 -16.56
C PRO A 315 -3.99 -6.26 -17.54
N LYS A 316 -5.10 -5.57 -17.81
CA LYS A 316 -5.11 -4.43 -18.75
C LYS A 316 -4.57 -3.16 -18.14
N VAL A 317 -4.91 -2.87 -16.89
CA VAL A 317 -4.59 -1.61 -16.22
C VAL A 317 -3.19 -1.67 -15.61
N VAL A 318 -2.90 -2.72 -14.86
CA VAL A 318 -1.68 -2.84 -14.05
C VAL A 318 -0.63 -3.69 -14.76
N GLY A 319 -1.00 -4.83 -15.32
CA GLY A 319 -0.08 -5.79 -15.91
C GLY A 319 0.76 -5.21 -17.06
N GLY A 320 0.15 -4.41 -17.94
CA GLY A 320 0.84 -3.74 -19.04
C GLY A 320 1.85 -2.68 -18.60
N SER A 321 1.58 -1.97 -17.51
CA SER A 321 2.40 -0.86 -17.00
C SER A 321 3.64 -1.31 -16.25
N ILE A 322 3.57 -2.44 -15.54
CA ILE A 322 4.66 -2.94 -14.69
C ILE A 322 5.62 -3.81 -15.51
N GLY A 323 5.11 -4.57 -16.48
CA GLY A 323 5.91 -5.49 -17.30
C GLY A 323 6.50 -6.66 -16.51
N LEU A 324 5.88 -7.02 -15.37
CA LEU A 324 6.29 -8.11 -14.49
C LEU A 324 5.25 -9.23 -14.56
N PRO A 325 5.62 -10.50 -14.81
CA PRO A 325 4.70 -11.62 -14.77
C PRO A 325 4.05 -11.78 -13.38
N ALA A 326 2.77 -12.20 -13.34
CA ALA A 326 1.95 -12.27 -12.13
C ALA A 326 2.61 -13.08 -10.98
N MET A 327 3.31 -14.17 -11.30
CA MET A 327 4.02 -14.99 -10.31
C MET A 327 5.09 -14.16 -9.55
N TRP A 328 5.84 -13.31 -10.25
CA TRP A 328 6.85 -12.46 -9.63
C TRP A 328 6.23 -11.31 -8.83
N VAL A 329 5.06 -10.82 -9.25
CA VAL A 329 4.27 -9.85 -8.47
C VAL A 329 3.87 -10.45 -7.13
N LEU A 330 3.30 -11.67 -7.13
CA LEU A 330 2.91 -12.38 -5.90
C LEU A 330 4.09 -12.60 -4.97
N MET A 331 5.23 -13.06 -5.53
CA MET A 331 6.46 -13.27 -4.76
C MET A 331 6.97 -11.96 -4.14
N ALA A 332 6.99 -10.87 -4.91
CA ALA A 332 7.41 -9.56 -4.44
C ALA A 332 6.52 -9.05 -3.29
N ILE A 333 5.20 -9.19 -3.43
CA ILE A 333 4.24 -8.80 -2.39
C ILE A 333 4.45 -9.61 -1.11
N THR A 334 4.62 -10.93 -1.22
CA THR A 334 4.82 -11.82 -0.07
C THR A 334 6.11 -11.48 0.69
N ILE A 335 7.22 -11.29 -0.04
CA ILE A 335 8.49 -10.87 0.56
C ILE A 335 8.37 -9.47 1.16
N GLY A 336 7.77 -8.54 0.44
CA GLY A 336 7.55 -7.17 0.90
C GLY A 336 6.71 -7.12 2.18
N ALA A 337 5.63 -7.91 2.24
CA ALA A 337 4.77 -8.04 3.41
C ALA A 337 5.57 -8.49 4.65
N SER A 338 6.40 -9.51 4.49
CA SER A 338 7.22 -10.06 5.58
C SER A 338 8.27 -9.07 6.08
N LEU A 339 8.82 -8.23 5.21
CA LEU A 339 9.87 -7.27 5.57
C LEU A 339 9.34 -6.01 6.24
N LYS A 340 8.24 -5.43 5.73
CA LYS A 340 7.76 -4.08 6.12
C LYS A 340 6.23 -3.94 6.11
N GLY A 341 5.49 -5.04 6.16
CA GLY A 341 4.04 -5.01 6.10
C GLY A 341 3.52 -4.33 4.81
N ILE A 342 2.51 -3.49 4.95
CA ILE A 342 1.84 -2.81 3.82
C ILE A 342 2.82 -1.96 2.99
N VAL A 343 3.70 -1.19 3.65
CA VAL A 343 4.69 -0.36 2.95
C VAL A 343 5.65 -1.22 2.13
N GLY A 344 6.05 -2.37 2.70
CA GLY A 344 6.87 -3.35 1.98
C GLY A 344 6.19 -3.92 0.74
N MET A 345 4.90 -4.25 0.82
CA MET A 345 4.12 -4.73 -0.34
C MET A 345 4.12 -3.71 -1.49
N ILE A 346 3.83 -2.45 -1.17
CA ILE A 346 3.73 -1.37 -2.17
C ILE A 346 5.08 -1.11 -2.86
N ILE A 347 6.18 -1.14 -2.11
CA ILE A 347 7.51 -0.86 -2.64
C ILE A 347 8.11 -2.07 -3.36
N ALA A 348 7.82 -3.28 -2.92
CA ALA A 348 8.43 -4.50 -3.46
C ALA A 348 8.09 -4.76 -4.92
N VAL A 349 6.86 -4.44 -5.35
CA VAL A 349 6.42 -4.68 -6.75
C VAL A 349 7.26 -3.89 -7.76
N PRO A 350 7.39 -2.55 -7.66
CA PRO A 350 8.21 -1.80 -8.61
C PRO A 350 9.72 -2.11 -8.50
N LEU A 351 10.22 -2.47 -7.30
CA LEU A 351 11.59 -2.94 -7.15
C LEU A 351 11.82 -4.25 -7.89
N ALA A 352 10.92 -5.23 -7.74
CA ALA A 352 10.99 -6.50 -8.47
C ALA A 352 10.88 -6.29 -9.98
N ALA A 353 10.00 -5.39 -10.44
CA ALA A 353 9.87 -5.04 -11.85
C ALA A 353 11.16 -4.42 -12.40
N THR A 354 11.81 -3.56 -11.62
CA THR A 354 13.10 -2.97 -12.00
C THR A 354 14.18 -4.05 -12.11
N LEU A 355 14.30 -4.93 -11.12
CA LEU A 355 15.27 -6.03 -11.13
C LEU A 355 15.03 -6.98 -12.32
N TYR A 356 13.78 -7.36 -12.55
CA TYR A 356 13.40 -8.21 -13.69
C TYR A 356 13.80 -7.58 -15.03
N GLN A 357 13.54 -6.28 -15.21
CA GLN A 357 13.90 -5.58 -16.44
C GLN A 357 15.41 -5.50 -16.64
N VAL A 358 16.18 -5.21 -15.59
CA VAL A 358 17.65 -5.19 -15.65
C VAL A 358 18.22 -6.53 -16.09
N ILE A 359 17.68 -7.63 -15.52
CA ILE A 359 18.09 -8.99 -15.91
C ILE A 359 17.74 -9.24 -17.38
N LYS A 360 16.53 -8.90 -17.80
CA LYS A 360 16.06 -9.08 -19.19
C LYS A 360 16.93 -8.33 -20.18
N ASP A 361 17.24 -7.07 -19.90
CA ASP A 361 18.08 -6.24 -20.78
C ASP A 361 19.53 -6.78 -20.87
N ASN A 362 20.05 -7.27 -19.75
CA ASN A 362 21.38 -7.90 -19.74
C ASN A 362 21.42 -9.19 -20.58
N ILE A 363 20.39 -10.04 -20.48
CA ILE A 363 20.26 -11.25 -21.29
C ILE A 363 20.21 -10.88 -22.78
N GLN A 364 19.36 -9.92 -23.16
CA GLN A 364 19.23 -9.49 -24.56
C GLN A 364 20.55 -8.95 -25.14
N LYS A 365 21.28 -8.13 -24.35
CA LYS A 365 22.60 -7.64 -24.75
C LYS A 365 23.59 -8.78 -24.98
N ARG A 366 23.64 -9.77 -24.09
CA ARG A 366 24.53 -10.94 -24.24
C ARG A 366 24.17 -11.78 -25.47
N GLN A 367 22.89 -12.05 -25.71
CA GLN A 367 22.42 -12.77 -26.89
C GLN A 367 22.77 -12.03 -28.21
N ALA A 368 22.63 -10.70 -28.22
CA ALA A 368 23.01 -9.89 -29.39
C ALA A 368 24.51 -9.96 -29.70
N ILE A 369 25.36 -10.00 -28.66
CA ILE A 369 26.82 -10.17 -28.82
C ILE A 369 27.15 -11.57 -29.36
N GLN A 370 26.54 -12.62 -28.81
CA GLN A 370 26.76 -13.99 -29.26
C GLN A 370 26.35 -14.19 -30.73
N LYS A 371 25.21 -13.64 -31.15
CA LYS A 371 24.76 -13.70 -32.55
C LYS A 371 25.76 -13.00 -33.51
N LYS A 372 26.39 -11.90 -33.11
CA LYS A 372 27.41 -11.21 -33.90
C LYS A 372 28.73 -11.96 -33.97
N GLN A 373 29.02 -12.85 -33.03
CA GLN A 373 30.23 -13.68 -33.04
C GLN A 373 30.11 -14.94 -33.88
N VAL A 374 28.88 -15.38 -34.18
CA VAL A 374 28.55 -16.61 -34.93
C VAL A 374 28.25 -16.28 -36.43
N SER A 375 27.96 -15.02 -36.71
CA SER A 375 27.81 -14.47 -38.07
C SER A 375 29.14 -13.91 -38.59
#